data_4c4409b1ee3ceb9184be5de451ca22c4
#
_entry.id   4c4409b1ee3ceb9184be5de451ca22c4
#
_cell.length_a   1.000
_cell.length_b   1.000
_cell.length_c   1.000
_cell.angle_alpha   90.00
_cell.angle_beta   90.00
_cell.angle_gamma   90.00
#
_symmetry.space_group_name_H-M   'P 1'
#
loop_
_entity.id
_entity.type
_entity.pdbx_description
1 polymer ?
#
loop_
_entity_poly.entity_id
_entity_poly.type
_entity_poly.pdbx_seq_one_letter_code
_entity_poly.pdbx_strand_id
1 'polypeptide(L)'
;MIQFSILIPTFNNLDYLKLAIKSIKENSIYNHEIILHINDGSDGTLEYAKKEKLIYTYSKDNIGLCSAINKAATKVSTKYVLYLHDDMYLCKNWDEFLKNEIEILDDDLFYLSGTNYEIRDIDNKYNPGVSPEKFNPHLFHEFCTNKKEKDLQGSHWAPHIVSKRLWDIVGGFSEEFNPGDGSDPDFCMKLWINNVRI
;
A
#
# COMPACT_ATOMS: atom_id res chain seq x y z
N MET A 1 -15.61 2.28 12.91
CA MET A 1 -14.23 2.44 13.44
C MET A 1 -13.30 2.40 12.24
N ILE A 2 -12.26 3.24 12.19
CA ILE A 2 -11.23 3.19 11.13
C ILE A 2 -10.35 1.97 11.39
N GLN A 3 -10.13 1.14 10.37
CA GLN A 3 -9.47 -0.15 10.53
C GLN A 3 -7.95 -0.07 10.30
N PHE A 4 -7.51 0.55 9.20
CA PHE A 4 -6.11 0.66 8.81
C PHE A 4 -5.75 2.09 8.42
N SER A 5 -4.48 2.48 8.65
CA SER A 5 -3.86 3.65 8.04
C SER A 5 -3.12 3.21 6.79
N ILE A 6 -3.57 3.65 5.62
CA ILE A 6 -3.00 3.30 4.33
C ILE A 6 -2.04 4.41 3.90
N LEU A 7 -0.75 4.10 3.85
CA LEU A 7 0.30 5.01 3.44
C LEU A 7 0.55 4.89 1.94
N ILE A 8 0.43 6.00 1.22
CA ILE A 8 0.65 6.05 -0.22
C ILE A 8 1.61 7.20 -0.53
N PRO A 9 2.91 6.92 -0.74
CA PRO A 9 3.83 7.89 -1.31
C PRO A 9 3.51 8.08 -2.80
N THR A 10 3.57 9.31 -3.30
CA THR A 10 3.29 9.62 -4.70
C THR A 10 4.20 10.72 -5.22
N PHE A 11 4.59 10.63 -6.49
CA PHE A 11 5.39 11.62 -7.20
C PHE A 11 4.83 11.83 -8.61
N ASN A 12 4.03 12.89 -8.78
CA ASN A 12 3.46 13.30 -10.07
C ASN A 12 2.79 12.14 -10.84
N ASN A 13 1.90 11.41 -10.17
CA ASN A 13 1.22 10.22 -10.71
C ASN A 13 -0.30 10.26 -10.46
N LEU A 14 -0.92 11.44 -10.66
CA LEU A 14 -2.28 11.75 -10.24
C LEU A 14 -3.34 10.78 -10.74
N ASP A 15 -3.27 10.34 -11.99
CA ASP A 15 -4.34 9.50 -12.56
C ASP A 15 -4.31 8.07 -12.01
N TYR A 16 -3.12 7.51 -11.79
CA TYR A 16 -2.95 6.25 -11.08
C TYR A 16 -3.38 6.37 -9.62
N LEU A 17 -2.94 7.42 -8.92
CA LEU A 17 -3.33 7.69 -7.54
C LEU A 17 -4.86 7.77 -7.37
N LYS A 18 -5.57 8.45 -8.29
CA LYS A 18 -7.04 8.49 -8.28
C LYS A 18 -7.65 7.10 -8.41
N LEU A 19 -7.09 6.25 -9.28
CA LEU A 19 -7.55 4.88 -9.47
C LEU A 19 -7.28 4.02 -8.22
N ALA A 20 -6.11 4.15 -7.62
CA ALA A 20 -5.76 3.48 -6.36
C ALA A 20 -6.72 3.88 -5.23
N ILE A 21 -6.92 5.18 -5.00
CA ILE A 21 -7.85 5.70 -3.98
C ILE A 21 -9.30 5.26 -4.25
N LYS A 22 -9.72 5.25 -5.52
CA LYS A 22 -11.02 4.73 -5.90
C LYS A 22 -11.17 3.26 -5.52
N SER A 23 -10.16 2.43 -5.78
CA SER A 23 -10.19 1.01 -5.42
C SER A 23 -10.31 0.80 -3.91
N ILE A 24 -9.60 1.59 -3.11
CA ILE A 24 -9.73 1.55 -1.65
C ILE A 24 -11.18 1.87 -1.24
N LYS A 25 -11.75 2.97 -1.75
CA LYS A 25 -13.10 3.43 -1.37
C LYS A 25 -14.22 2.47 -1.80
N GLU A 26 -14.10 1.85 -2.98
CA GLU A 26 -15.16 1.04 -3.59
C GLU A 26 -15.07 -0.45 -3.24
N ASN A 27 -13.86 -0.95 -2.94
CA ASN A 27 -13.61 -2.38 -2.75
C ASN A 27 -13.36 -2.77 -1.29
N SER A 28 -13.39 -1.83 -0.35
CA SER A 28 -13.28 -2.08 1.08
C SER A 28 -14.63 -2.33 1.72
N ILE A 29 -14.68 -3.21 2.72
CA ILE A 29 -15.82 -3.41 3.63
C ILE A 29 -15.76 -2.41 4.79
N TYR A 30 -14.55 -2.10 5.25
CA TYR A 30 -14.32 -1.20 6.39
C TYR A 30 -13.89 0.18 5.94
N ASN A 31 -13.99 1.15 6.86
CA ASN A 31 -13.43 2.49 6.64
C ASN A 31 -11.93 2.49 6.98
N HIS A 32 -11.15 3.19 6.17
CA HIS A 32 -9.71 3.35 6.35
C HIS A 32 -9.34 4.82 6.34
N GLU A 33 -8.24 5.19 6.97
CA GLU A 33 -7.63 6.49 6.72
C GLU A 33 -6.58 6.35 5.60
N ILE A 34 -6.66 7.22 4.61
CA ILE A 34 -5.71 7.29 3.50
C ILE A 34 -4.77 8.46 3.80
N ILE A 35 -3.48 8.18 3.87
CA ILE A 35 -2.43 9.14 4.20
C ILE A 35 -1.45 9.20 3.05
N LEU A 36 -1.37 10.33 2.37
CA LEU A 36 -0.45 10.55 1.27
C LEU A 36 0.86 11.18 1.76
N HIS A 37 1.97 10.83 1.12
CA HIS A 37 3.09 11.77 1.00
C HIS A 37 3.19 12.22 -0.44
N ILE A 38 3.07 13.52 -0.66
CA ILE A 38 3.11 14.13 -1.98
C ILE A 38 4.50 14.72 -2.19
N ASN A 39 5.26 14.12 -3.09
CA ASN A 39 6.50 14.68 -3.63
C ASN A 39 6.15 15.58 -4.82
N ASP A 40 6.60 16.84 -4.81
CA ASP A 40 6.34 17.85 -5.85
C ASP A 40 4.84 18.16 -6.02
N GLY A 41 4.05 17.29 -6.63
CA GLY A 41 2.60 17.47 -6.81
C GLY A 41 2.21 18.51 -7.88
N SER A 42 3.15 18.89 -8.76
CA SER A 42 2.92 19.87 -9.84
C SER A 42 1.97 19.38 -10.94
N ASP A 43 1.69 18.08 -10.97
CA ASP A 43 0.70 17.44 -11.86
C ASP A 43 -0.76 17.64 -11.41
N GLY A 44 -1.00 18.37 -10.31
CA GLY A 44 -2.31 18.59 -9.70
C GLY A 44 -2.63 17.66 -8.54
N THR A 45 -1.69 16.77 -8.13
CA THR A 45 -1.89 15.85 -6.99
C THR A 45 -2.13 16.62 -5.69
N LEU A 46 -1.42 17.72 -5.44
CA LEU A 46 -1.59 18.52 -4.23
C LEU A 46 -2.98 19.18 -4.15
N GLU A 47 -3.46 19.73 -5.26
CA GLU A 47 -4.79 20.33 -5.39
C GLU A 47 -5.89 19.27 -5.21
N TYR A 48 -5.69 18.09 -5.79
CA TYR A 48 -6.59 16.95 -5.63
C TYR A 48 -6.70 16.54 -4.16
N ALA A 49 -5.58 16.36 -3.47
CA ALA A 49 -5.56 15.98 -2.06
C ALA A 49 -6.31 16.99 -1.17
N LYS A 50 -6.11 18.31 -1.42
CA LYS A 50 -6.82 19.39 -0.73
C LYS A 50 -8.32 19.34 -1.00
N LYS A 51 -8.72 19.19 -2.25
CA LYS A 51 -10.14 19.14 -2.67
C LYS A 51 -10.86 17.94 -2.05
N GLU A 52 -10.24 16.78 -2.07
CA GLU A 52 -10.79 15.53 -1.51
C GLU A 52 -10.64 15.44 0.01
N LYS A 53 -10.01 16.43 0.66
CA LYS A 53 -9.75 16.49 2.11
C LYS A 53 -9.00 15.25 2.62
N LEU A 54 -8.05 14.74 1.83
CA LEU A 54 -7.20 13.62 2.21
C LEU A 54 -6.18 14.08 3.26
N ILE A 55 -5.77 13.15 4.12
CA ILE A 55 -4.66 13.38 5.04
C ILE A 55 -3.37 13.32 4.20
N TYR A 56 -2.51 14.31 4.32
CA TYR A 56 -1.24 14.28 3.60
C TYR A 56 -0.09 14.97 4.34
N THR A 57 1.12 14.60 3.96
CA THR A 57 2.36 15.34 4.13
C THR A 57 2.87 15.75 2.74
N TYR A 58 3.74 16.75 2.68
CA TYR A 58 4.18 17.33 1.40
C TYR A 58 5.66 17.69 1.44
N SER A 59 6.33 17.49 0.32
CA SER A 59 7.67 18.00 0.03
C SER A 59 7.69 18.65 -1.35
N LYS A 60 8.32 19.83 -1.43
CA LYS A 60 8.43 20.57 -2.70
C LYS A 60 9.24 19.81 -3.74
N ASP A 61 10.25 19.08 -3.29
CA ASP A 61 11.12 18.28 -4.13
C ASP A 61 10.86 16.78 -3.86
N ASN A 62 11.24 15.92 -4.79
CA ASN A 62 11.19 14.47 -4.59
C ASN A 62 12.27 14.06 -3.59
N ILE A 63 11.85 13.60 -2.41
CA ILE A 63 12.73 13.18 -1.31
C ILE A 63 13.00 11.66 -1.31
N GLY A 64 12.55 10.93 -2.33
CA GLY A 64 12.64 9.48 -2.40
C GLY A 64 11.52 8.76 -1.65
N LEU A 65 11.38 7.46 -1.93
CA LEU A 65 10.31 6.61 -1.42
C LEU A 65 10.38 6.44 0.10
N CYS A 66 11.57 6.09 0.62
CA CYS A 66 11.76 5.77 2.04
C CYS A 66 11.45 6.99 2.93
N SER A 67 11.98 8.15 2.58
CA SER A 67 11.68 9.38 3.31
C SER A 67 10.22 9.80 3.18
N ALA A 68 9.61 9.58 2.01
CA ALA A 68 8.21 9.89 1.75
C ALA A 68 7.27 9.07 2.64
N ILE A 69 7.46 7.75 2.67
CA ILE A 69 6.61 6.86 3.46
C ILE A 69 6.81 7.09 4.97
N ASN A 70 8.04 7.33 5.43
CA ASN A 70 8.32 7.67 6.82
C ASN A 70 7.61 8.97 7.24
N LYS A 71 7.57 9.98 6.38
CA LYS A 71 6.80 11.21 6.63
C LYS A 71 5.30 10.97 6.68
N ALA A 72 4.74 10.16 5.77
CA ALA A 72 3.34 9.77 5.82
C ALA A 72 3.02 9.04 7.14
N ALA A 73 3.89 8.14 7.59
CA ALA A 73 3.73 7.36 8.81
C ALA A 73 3.60 8.20 10.09
N THR A 74 4.07 9.47 10.09
CA THR A 74 3.88 10.41 11.21
C THR A 74 2.42 10.80 11.45
N LYS A 75 1.52 10.53 10.49
CA LYS A 75 0.09 10.86 10.56
C LYS A 75 -0.80 9.66 10.91
N VAL A 76 -0.22 8.47 11.07
CA VAL A 76 -0.94 7.24 11.40
C VAL A 76 -1.68 7.36 12.74
N SER A 77 -2.98 7.04 12.74
CA SER A 77 -3.82 7.06 13.93
C SER A 77 -4.37 5.69 14.33
N THR A 78 -4.15 4.66 13.50
CA THR A 78 -4.66 3.30 13.74
C THR A 78 -3.59 2.35 14.26
N LYS A 79 -4.02 1.17 14.72
CA LYS A 79 -3.12 0.12 15.20
C LYS A 79 -2.26 -0.48 14.08
N TYR A 80 -2.76 -0.53 12.85
CA TYR A 80 -2.10 -1.19 11.72
C TYR A 80 -1.83 -0.21 10.58
N VAL A 81 -0.66 -0.36 10.00
CA VAL A 81 -0.14 0.44 8.88
C VAL A 81 -0.07 -0.44 7.65
N LEU A 82 -0.81 -0.08 6.62
CA LEU A 82 -0.73 -0.69 5.29
C LEU A 82 0.06 0.22 4.36
N TYR A 83 1.15 -0.27 3.79
CA TYR A 83 1.88 0.41 2.73
C TYR A 83 1.34 -0.03 1.36
N LEU A 84 1.05 0.93 0.50
CA LEU A 84 0.52 0.75 -0.85
C LEU A 84 1.20 1.71 -1.81
N HIS A 85 1.52 1.27 -3.04
CA HIS A 85 1.94 2.19 -4.09
C HIS A 85 0.76 2.93 -4.70
N ASP A 86 1.02 4.08 -5.31
CA ASP A 86 0.00 4.92 -5.94
C ASP A 86 -0.54 4.38 -7.28
N ASP A 87 0.06 3.31 -7.81
CA ASP A 87 -0.32 2.60 -9.03
C ASP A 87 -0.95 1.21 -8.79
N MET A 88 -1.27 0.87 -7.53
CA MET A 88 -1.88 -0.41 -7.16
C MET A 88 -3.40 -0.31 -7.09
N TYR A 89 -4.09 -1.28 -7.70
CA TYR A 89 -5.54 -1.44 -7.61
C TYR A 89 -5.90 -2.62 -6.71
N LEU A 90 -6.65 -2.36 -5.63
CA LEU A 90 -7.05 -3.39 -4.66
C LEU A 90 -8.29 -4.15 -5.13
N CYS A 91 -8.32 -5.47 -4.91
CA CYS A 91 -9.47 -6.31 -5.24
C CYS A 91 -10.61 -6.13 -4.22
N LYS A 92 -11.80 -6.70 -4.51
CA LYS A 92 -12.95 -6.63 -3.61
C LYS A 92 -12.66 -7.35 -2.29
N ASN A 93 -13.10 -6.74 -1.18
CA ASN A 93 -13.05 -7.29 0.17
C ASN A 93 -11.61 -7.58 0.66
N TRP A 94 -10.61 -6.95 0.05
CA TRP A 94 -9.20 -7.11 0.40
C TRP A 94 -8.93 -6.90 1.90
N ASP A 95 -9.64 -5.96 2.50
CA ASP A 95 -9.50 -5.56 3.90
C ASP A 95 -10.13 -6.57 4.88
N GLU A 96 -11.19 -7.26 4.47
CA GLU A 96 -11.78 -8.36 5.24
C GLU A 96 -10.83 -9.55 5.30
N PHE A 97 -10.20 -9.91 4.17
CA PHE A 97 -9.20 -10.97 4.14
C PHE A 97 -8.02 -10.66 5.06
N LEU A 98 -7.42 -9.47 4.95
CA LEU A 98 -6.32 -9.07 5.83
C LEU A 98 -6.73 -9.06 7.30
N LYS A 99 -7.91 -8.55 7.62
CA LYS A 99 -8.40 -8.53 8.99
C LYS A 99 -8.57 -9.94 9.57
N ASN A 100 -9.13 -10.87 8.79
CA ASN A 100 -9.31 -12.26 9.22
C ASN A 100 -7.96 -12.94 9.48
N GLU A 101 -6.96 -12.74 8.61
CA GLU A 101 -5.60 -13.27 8.81
C GLU A 101 -4.95 -12.70 10.08
N ILE A 102 -5.09 -11.40 10.34
CA ILE A 102 -4.60 -10.76 11.55
C ILE A 102 -5.27 -11.37 12.81
N GLU A 103 -6.56 -11.65 12.75
CA GLU A 103 -7.29 -12.29 13.87
C GLU A 103 -6.84 -13.74 14.10
N ILE A 104 -6.52 -14.48 13.03
CA ILE A 104 -6.00 -15.86 13.13
C ILE A 104 -4.60 -15.89 13.75
N LEU A 105 -3.76 -14.90 13.45
CA LEU A 105 -2.38 -14.82 13.97
C LEU A 105 -2.35 -14.56 15.48
N ASP A 106 -3.38 -13.92 16.03
CA ASP A 106 -3.59 -13.65 17.46
C ASP A 106 -2.43 -12.93 18.18
N ASP A 107 -1.57 -12.25 17.41
CA ASP A 107 -0.51 -11.38 17.94
C ASP A 107 -0.19 -10.25 16.95
N ASP A 108 0.73 -9.35 17.29
CA ASP A 108 1.17 -8.23 16.45
C ASP A 108 2.57 -8.43 15.86
N LEU A 109 3.17 -9.62 16.00
CA LEU A 109 4.53 -9.93 15.52
C LEU A 109 4.50 -10.55 14.12
N PHE A 110 3.88 -9.85 13.18
CA PHE A 110 3.74 -10.28 11.79
C PHE A 110 4.03 -9.17 10.80
N TYR A 111 4.42 -9.58 9.62
CA TYR A 111 4.40 -8.84 8.37
C TYR A 111 3.56 -9.64 7.39
N LEU A 112 2.42 -9.09 6.99
CA LEU A 112 1.57 -9.70 5.97
C LEU A 112 1.66 -8.92 4.69
N SER A 113 1.81 -9.62 3.57
CA SER A 113 1.81 -9.05 2.24
C SER A 113 0.66 -9.60 1.41
N GLY A 114 0.01 -8.76 0.64
CA GLY A 114 -0.95 -9.19 -0.37
C GLY A 114 -0.25 -9.69 -1.64
N THR A 115 -0.89 -10.59 -2.37
CA THR A 115 -0.40 -10.99 -3.70
C THR A 115 -0.51 -9.82 -4.66
N ASN A 116 0.61 -9.46 -5.30
CA ASN A 116 0.65 -8.47 -6.36
C ASN A 116 0.71 -9.15 -7.72
N TYR A 117 -0.11 -8.69 -8.65
CA TYR A 117 -0.10 -9.12 -10.05
C TYR A 117 0.25 -7.93 -10.95
N GLU A 118 1.34 -8.05 -11.66
CA GLU A 118 1.62 -7.12 -12.76
C GLU A 118 0.81 -7.50 -14.00
N ILE A 119 0.58 -6.56 -14.91
CA ILE A 119 -0.20 -6.81 -16.14
C ILE A 119 0.36 -8.00 -16.93
N ARG A 120 1.67 -8.21 -16.92
CA ARG A 120 2.33 -9.35 -17.57
C ARG A 120 1.98 -10.71 -16.96
N ASP A 121 1.54 -10.74 -15.71
CA ASP A 121 1.16 -11.97 -14.98
C ASP A 121 -0.31 -12.33 -15.20
N ILE A 122 -1.07 -11.41 -15.80
CA ILE A 122 -2.50 -11.57 -16.04
C ILE A 122 -2.74 -12.18 -17.42
N ASP A 123 -3.47 -13.29 -17.45
CA ASP A 123 -3.89 -13.93 -18.70
C ASP A 123 -4.62 -12.92 -19.61
N ASN A 124 -4.28 -12.89 -20.90
CA ASN A 124 -4.83 -11.94 -21.88
C ASN A 124 -6.36 -11.84 -21.89
N LYS A 125 -7.07 -12.94 -21.57
CA LYS A 125 -8.54 -12.93 -21.48
C LYS A 125 -9.09 -12.07 -20.33
N TYR A 126 -8.28 -11.84 -19.31
CA TYR A 126 -8.63 -11.02 -18.15
C TYR A 126 -7.89 -9.67 -18.13
N ASN A 127 -7.14 -9.34 -19.19
CA ASN A 127 -6.34 -8.13 -19.22
C ASN A 127 -7.20 -6.89 -18.87
N PRO A 128 -6.99 -6.25 -17.71
CA PRO A 128 -7.81 -5.13 -17.26
C PRO A 128 -7.47 -3.81 -17.94
N GLY A 129 -6.47 -3.77 -18.82
CA GLY A 129 -5.97 -2.56 -19.47
C GLY A 129 -4.61 -2.11 -18.91
N VAL A 130 -3.92 -1.28 -19.69
CA VAL A 130 -2.52 -0.85 -19.45
C VAL A 130 -2.39 0.59 -18.95
N SER A 131 -3.50 1.28 -18.70
CA SER A 131 -3.50 2.65 -18.18
C SER A 131 -4.77 2.92 -17.37
N PRO A 132 -4.77 3.94 -16.50
CA PRO A 132 -5.92 4.27 -15.66
C PRO A 132 -7.22 4.49 -16.47
N GLU A 133 -7.14 5.17 -17.62
CA GLU A 133 -8.31 5.47 -18.45
C GLU A 133 -8.91 4.22 -19.13
N LYS A 134 -8.09 3.19 -19.33
CA LYS A 134 -8.49 1.94 -19.99
C LYS A 134 -8.71 0.80 -19.00
N PHE A 135 -8.53 1.07 -17.71
CA PHE A 135 -8.65 0.04 -16.70
C PHE A 135 -10.09 -0.47 -16.57
N ASN A 136 -10.25 -1.79 -16.66
CA ASN A 136 -11.53 -2.48 -16.50
C ASN A 136 -11.55 -3.26 -15.17
N PRO A 137 -12.17 -2.70 -14.12
CA PRO A 137 -12.24 -3.34 -12.81
C PRO A 137 -12.92 -4.71 -12.83
N HIS A 138 -13.90 -4.91 -13.71
CA HIS A 138 -14.62 -6.18 -13.79
C HIS A 138 -13.71 -7.32 -14.20
N LEU A 139 -12.89 -7.14 -15.26
CA LEU A 139 -11.94 -8.15 -15.72
C LEU A 139 -10.88 -8.45 -14.65
N PHE A 140 -10.41 -7.41 -13.93
CA PHE A 140 -9.48 -7.59 -12.82
C PHE A 140 -10.10 -8.43 -11.68
N HIS A 141 -11.32 -8.11 -11.26
CA HIS A 141 -12.00 -8.86 -10.21
C HIS A 141 -12.31 -10.30 -10.62
N GLU A 142 -12.69 -10.52 -11.88
CA GLU A 142 -12.88 -11.87 -12.42
C GLU A 142 -11.58 -12.67 -12.39
N PHE A 143 -10.46 -12.06 -12.77
CA PHE A 143 -9.14 -12.68 -12.65
C PHE A 143 -8.83 -13.07 -11.21
N CYS A 144 -8.93 -12.13 -10.24
CA CYS A 144 -8.63 -12.39 -8.83
C CYS A 144 -9.51 -13.52 -8.26
N THR A 145 -10.80 -13.59 -8.64
CA THR A 145 -11.71 -14.64 -8.17
C THR A 145 -11.31 -16.03 -8.66
N ASN A 146 -10.72 -16.11 -9.84
CA ASN A 146 -10.34 -17.40 -10.47
C ASN A 146 -8.91 -17.83 -10.12
N LYS A 147 -8.11 -16.98 -9.49
CA LYS A 147 -6.76 -17.32 -9.03
C LYS A 147 -6.80 -17.92 -7.62
N LYS A 148 -5.98 -18.94 -7.44
CA LYS A 148 -5.69 -19.56 -6.14
C LYS A 148 -4.18 -19.58 -6.00
N GLU A 149 -3.70 -18.74 -5.12
CA GLU A 149 -2.28 -18.73 -4.76
C GLU A 149 -2.08 -19.50 -3.46
N LYS A 150 -0.86 -19.93 -3.22
CA LYS A 150 -0.44 -20.53 -1.96
C LYS A 150 0.18 -19.45 -1.11
N ASP A 151 -0.06 -19.52 0.19
CA ASP A 151 0.67 -18.69 1.14
C ASP A 151 2.16 -19.04 1.08
N LEU A 152 2.98 -18.01 0.99
CA LEU A 152 4.43 -18.11 0.96
C LEU A 152 4.98 -17.39 2.18
N GLN A 153 6.10 -17.88 2.70
CA GLN A 153 6.85 -17.23 3.75
C GLN A 153 8.13 -16.65 3.16
N GLY A 154 8.44 -15.41 3.54
CA GLY A 154 9.66 -14.73 3.12
C GLY A 154 9.45 -13.25 2.80
N SER A 155 10.55 -12.57 2.46
CA SER A 155 10.52 -11.16 2.08
C SER A 155 9.63 -10.92 0.86
N HIS A 156 8.82 -9.86 0.93
CA HIS A 156 7.93 -9.46 -0.15
C HIS A 156 7.89 -7.92 -0.26
N TRP A 157 7.41 -7.43 -1.40
CA TRP A 157 7.19 -6.00 -1.65
C TRP A 157 5.79 -5.55 -1.25
N ALA A 158 5.50 -4.26 -1.46
CA ALA A 158 4.13 -3.74 -1.33
C ALA A 158 3.12 -4.55 -2.20
N PRO A 159 1.86 -4.67 -1.76
CA PRO A 159 1.30 -4.10 -0.54
C PRO A 159 1.65 -4.95 0.70
N HIS A 160 1.92 -4.31 1.83
CA HIS A 160 2.13 -5.03 3.07
C HIS A 160 1.59 -4.29 4.29
N ILE A 161 1.28 -5.04 5.35
CA ILE A 161 0.72 -4.52 6.59
C ILE A 161 1.53 -4.99 7.80
N VAL A 162 1.76 -4.07 8.72
CA VAL A 162 2.40 -4.31 10.03
C VAL A 162 1.68 -3.53 11.13
N SER A 163 1.90 -3.87 12.39
CA SER A 163 1.45 -2.99 13.47
C SER A 163 2.27 -1.69 13.52
N LYS A 164 1.61 -0.58 13.89
CA LYS A 164 2.30 0.72 14.09
C LYS A 164 3.41 0.61 15.12
N ARG A 165 3.21 -0.24 16.14
CA ARG A 165 4.23 -0.52 17.14
C ARG A 165 5.51 -1.09 16.52
N LEU A 166 5.38 -2.09 15.62
CA LEU A 166 6.53 -2.67 14.93
C LEU A 166 7.20 -1.66 14.00
N TRP A 167 6.40 -0.88 13.26
CA TRP A 167 6.91 0.22 12.45
C TRP A 167 7.82 1.16 13.26
N ASP A 168 7.38 1.54 14.47
CA ASP A 168 8.14 2.44 15.33
C ASP A 168 9.41 1.79 15.92
N ILE A 169 9.33 0.50 16.28
CA ILE A 169 10.49 -0.24 16.80
C ILE A 169 11.61 -0.32 15.78
N VAL A 170 11.28 -0.61 14.51
CA VAL A 170 12.28 -0.73 13.44
C VAL A 170 12.66 0.61 12.80
N GLY A 171 11.95 1.71 13.15
CA GLY A 171 12.21 3.05 12.65
C GLY A 171 11.75 3.29 11.22
N GLY A 172 10.74 2.54 10.74
CA GLY A 172 10.23 2.64 9.37
C GLY A 172 11.24 2.17 8.32
N PHE A 173 11.18 2.75 7.12
CA PHE A 173 12.14 2.46 6.05
C PHE A 173 13.47 3.17 6.27
N SER A 174 14.59 2.51 5.96
CA SER A 174 15.93 3.13 6.02
C SER A 174 16.13 4.11 4.85
N GLU A 175 16.37 5.37 5.17
CA GLU A 175 16.42 6.45 4.16
C GLU A 175 17.66 6.40 3.25
N GLU A 176 18.69 5.66 3.64
CA GLU A 176 19.85 5.35 2.80
C GLU A 176 19.52 4.56 1.54
N PHE A 177 18.35 3.89 1.52
CA PHE A 177 17.83 3.20 0.33
C PHE A 177 17.03 4.11 -0.61
N ASN A 178 16.97 5.43 -0.38
CA ASN A 178 16.36 6.31 -1.36
C ASN A 178 17.12 6.22 -2.71
N PRO A 179 16.42 6.21 -3.87
CA PRO A 179 15.00 6.51 -4.06
C PRO A 179 14.03 5.36 -3.75
N GLY A 180 14.49 4.12 -3.41
CA GLY A 180 13.60 3.03 -3.04
C GLY A 180 14.16 1.62 -3.23
N ASP A 181 15.16 1.43 -4.08
CA ASP A 181 15.72 0.12 -4.39
C ASP A 181 16.31 -0.57 -3.14
N GLY A 182 15.84 -1.80 -2.87
CA GLY A 182 16.28 -2.57 -1.70
C GLY A 182 15.60 -2.22 -0.37
N SER A 183 14.70 -1.25 -0.35
CA SER A 183 14.04 -0.77 0.87
C SER A 183 13.11 -1.81 1.50
N ASP A 184 12.33 -2.55 0.68
CA ASP A 184 11.43 -3.60 1.21
C ASP A 184 12.20 -4.78 1.83
N PRO A 185 13.23 -5.36 1.16
CA PRO A 185 14.09 -6.37 1.80
C PRO A 185 14.75 -5.89 3.09
N ASP A 186 15.25 -4.65 3.14
CA ASP A 186 15.80 -4.06 4.36
C ASP A 186 14.75 -3.98 5.46
N PHE A 187 13.56 -3.48 5.15
CA PHE A 187 12.46 -3.39 6.11
C PHE A 187 12.07 -4.77 6.65
N CYS A 188 11.95 -5.79 5.77
CA CYS A 188 11.71 -7.17 6.16
C CYS A 188 12.82 -7.69 7.07
N MET A 189 14.10 -7.41 6.75
CA MET A 189 15.24 -7.85 7.56
C MET A 189 15.22 -7.21 8.96
N LYS A 190 14.90 -5.92 9.07
CA LYS A 190 14.74 -5.23 10.36
C LYS A 190 13.62 -5.85 11.21
N LEU A 191 12.51 -6.21 10.58
CA LEU A 191 11.41 -6.89 11.26
C LEU A 191 11.83 -8.29 11.71
N TRP A 192 12.48 -9.07 10.83
CA TRP A 192 12.92 -10.43 11.12
C TRP A 192 13.91 -10.49 12.30
N ILE A 193 14.86 -9.56 12.38
CA ILE A 193 15.79 -9.44 13.52
C ILE A 193 15.05 -9.19 14.84
N ASN A 194 13.86 -8.59 14.78
CA ASN A 194 12.96 -8.35 15.91
C ASN A 194 11.96 -9.50 16.15
N ASN A 195 12.24 -10.70 15.63
CA ASN A 195 11.41 -11.91 15.76
C ASN A 195 10.01 -11.79 15.16
N VAL A 196 9.85 -10.98 14.14
CA VAL A 196 8.59 -10.84 13.39
C VAL A 196 8.49 -11.96 12.36
N ARG A 197 7.32 -12.55 12.23
CA ARG A 197 6.99 -13.51 11.14
C ARG A 197 6.81 -12.76 9.83
N ILE A 198 7.49 -13.21 8.78
CA ILE A 198 7.44 -12.63 7.44
C ILE A 198 6.93 -13.65 6.46
#